data_c488ae1751145bddaa518811e167e4b0
#
_entry.id   c488ae1751145bddaa518811e167e4b0
#
_cell.length_a   1.000
_cell.length_b   1.000
_cell.length_c   1.000
_cell.angle_alpha   90.00
_cell.angle_beta   90.00
_cell.angle_gamma   90.00
#
_symmetry.space_group_name_H-M   'P 1'
#
loop_
_entity.id
_entity.type
_entity.pdbx_description
1 polymer ?
#
loop_
_entity_poly.entity_id
_entity_poly.type
_entity_poly.pdbx_seq_one_letter_code
_entity_poly.pdbx_strand_id
1 'polypeptide(L)'
;MKIALVHDYLKEYGGAERVLEALHEIWPKAPIYTTVFIPRFLGPHRKRVEKWNVKPSFLQYIPMKGKLLSPFRFIGPLIFKSMNLKEYDVVIVSAAGTYTSPNFINVGPKTLHVCYYHTPPRYLYGYPTAASWQDAWWKKGLYVLGKIPMHFLRMADFKAAQRPDFVLANSKEVAARIEKFYRRKAKVIYPPVDIPKKLIKPKKKNYYLAGGRLARPKRVDLAVKACTELELPLKVFGKNFAGYGDELRKMAGPTVEFMGEVTDKKKWELMAGAKAYIFPAELEDFGITPVESMAAGTSVIAFRSGGVMETVIDGKTGVFFDEASTVSLIKGIKKFEKSNIKSEDCLKQAKKFSTERFKKEMETFIKKHA
;
A
#
# COMPACT_ATOMS: atom_id res chain seq x y z
N MET A 1 -8.47 -17.02 24.04
CA MET A 1 -8.94 -16.32 22.84
C MET A 1 -8.19 -16.88 21.64
N LYS A 2 -8.90 -17.59 20.77
CA LYS A 2 -8.37 -18.12 19.51
C LYS A 2 -8.54 -17.07 18.40
N ILE A 3 -7.47 -16.66 17.78
CA ILE A 3 -7.48 -15.61 16.73
C ILE A 3 -7.08 -16.23 15.39
N ALA A 4 -7.74 -15.80 14.32
CA ALA A 4 -7.31 -16.05 12.94
C ALA A 4 -7.13 -14.73 12.18
N LEU A 5 -6.17 -14.72 11.27
CA LEU A 5 -5.94 -13.65 10.32
C LEU A 5 -6.40 -14.08 8.95
N VAL A 6 -6.98 -13.17 8.19
CA VAL A 6 -7.37 -13.42 6.78
C VAL A 6 -6.72 -12.34 5.92
N HIS A 7 -6.13 -12.73 4.79
CA HIS A 7 -5.50 -11.80 3.86
C HIS A 7 -5.79 -12.18 2.42
N ASP A 8 -5.85 -11.20 1.51
CA ASP A 8 -6.25 -11.42 0.13
C ASP A 8 -5.40 -12.50 -0.55
N TYR A 9 -4.07 -12.34 -0.61
CA TYR A 9 -3.12 -13.31 -1.13
C TYR A 9 -1.69 -13.00 -0.64
N LEU A 10 -0.82 -13.99 -0.65
CA LEU A 10 0.59 -13.85 -0.30
C LEU A 10 1.48 -14.22 -1.50
N LYS A 11 1.72 -13.25 -2.37
CA LYS A 11 2.55 -13.35 -3.58
C LYS A 11 3.58 -12.24 -3.69
N GLU A 12 3.33 -11.11 -3.08
CA GLU A 12 4.22 -9.96 -3.04
C GLU A 12 4.37 -9.49 -1.59
N TYR A 13 5.35 -8.64 -1.34
CA TYR A 13 5.54 -8.03 -0.03
C TYR A 13 5.54 -6.50 -0.19
N GLY A 14 4.47 -5.89 0.22
CA GLY A 14 4.23 -4.45 0.16
C GLY A 14 3.68 -3.88 1.46
N GLY A 15 2.91 -2.80 1.35
CA GLY A 15 2.33 -2.12 2.52
C GLY A 15 1.29 -2.96 3.26
N ALA A 16 0.48 -3.73 2.54
CA ALA A 16 -0.54 -4.58 3.14
C ALA A 16 0.07 -5.78 3.89
N GLU A 17 1.11 -6.38 3.31
CA GLU A 17 1.81 -7.51 3.93
C GLU A 17 2.61 -7.07 5.17
N ARG A 18 3.09 -5.82 5.23
CA ARG A 18 3.68 -5.25 6.46
C ARG A 18 2.68 -5.11 7.59
N VAL A 19 1.43 -4.73 7.27
CA VAL A 19 0.35 -4.72 8.27
C VAL A 19 0.07 -6.15 8.73
N LEU A 20 -0.02 -7.11 7.81
CA LEU A 20 -0.22 -8.52 8.16
C LEU A 20 0.93 -9.05 9.04
N GLU A 21 2.18 -8.71 8.72
CA GLU A 21 3.35 -9.07 9.55
C GLU A 21 3.21 -8.49 10.96
N ALA A 22 2.88 -7.21 11.09
CA ALA A 22 2.69 -6.58 12.39
C ALA A 22 1.51 -7.19 13.19
N LEU A 23 0.43 -7.58 12.51
CA LEU A 23 -0.68 -8.33 13.14
C LEU A 23 -0.23 -9.73 13.61
N HIS A 24 0.53 -10.44 12.77
CA HIS A 24 1.08 -11.75 13.14
C HIS A 24 2.10 -11.67 14.27
N GLU A 25 2.86 -10.57 14.38
CA GLU A 25 3.76 -10.35 15.50
C GLU A 25 3.02 -10.08 16.83
N ILE A 26 1.81 -9.53 16.81
CA ILE A 26 0.95 -9.41 17.99
C ILE A 26 0.40 -10.80 18.38
N TRP A 27 -0.01 -11.59 17.38
CA TRP A 27 -0.64 -12.91 17.58
C TRP A 27 0.11 -14.00 16.79
N PRO A 28 1.31 -14.41 17.25
CA PRO A 28 2.19 -15.30 16.48
C PRO A 28 1.65 -16.73 16.31
N LYS A 29 0.68 -17.13 17.11
CA LYS A 29 0.00 -18.43 16.99
C LYS A 29 -1.21 -18.38 16.05
N ALA A 30 -1.64 -17.20 15.59
CA ALA A 30 -2.80 -17.07 14.73
C ALA A 30 -2.48 -17.62 13.32
N PRO A 31 -3.27 -18.58 12.79
CA PRO A 31 -3.14 -19.00 11.41
C PRO A 31 -3.56 -17.87 10.47
N ILE A 32 -2.95 -17.86 9.28
CA ILE A 32 -3.22 -16.89 8.24
C ILE A 32 -3.95 -17.58 7.08
N TYR A 33 -5.22 -17.28 6.93
CA TYR A 33 -6.03 -17.75 5.81
C TYR A 33 -5.85 -16.81 4.61
N THR A 34 -5.64 -17.38 3.43
CA THR A 34 -5.40 -16.58 2.21
C THR A 34 -5.88 -17.31 0.98
N THR A 35 -6.09 -16.59 -0.12
CA THR A 35 -6.52 -17.23 -1.37
C THR A 35 -5.41 -18.10 -1.97
N VAL A 36 -4.20 -17.56 -2.10
CA VAL A 36 -3.00 -18.27 -2.56
C VAL A 36 -1.75 -17.83 -1.80
N PHE A 37 -0.81 -18.75 -1.63
CA PHE A 37 0.50 -18.49 -1.04
C PHE A 37 1.60 -18.91 -2.02
N ILE A 38 2.42 -17.95 -2.47
CA ILE A 38 3.46 -18.19 -3.48
C ILE A 38 4.80 -17.57 -3.01
N PRO A 39 5.51 -18.24 -2.06
CA PRO A 39 6.71 -17.69 -1.42
C PRO A 39 7.83 -17.29 -2.40
N ARG A 40 7.95 -18.01 -3.54
CA ARG A 40 8.98 -17.74 -4.55
C ARG A 40 8.93 -16.33 -5.15
N PHE A 41 7.78 -15.65 -5.10
CA PHE A 41 7.61 -14.30 -5.62
C PHE A 41 7.81 -13.19 -4.58
N LEU A 42 8.04 -13.55 -3.29
CA LEU A 42 8.27 -12.59 -2.22
C LEU A 42 9.69 -12.01 -2.21
N GLY A 43 10.56 -12.50 -3.10
CA GLY A 43 11.93 -12.00 -3.24
C GLY A 43 12.71 -12.07 -1.92
N PRO A 44 13.42 -11.01 -1.54
CA PRO A 44 14.25 -10.98 -0.31
C PRO A 44 13.42 -11.12 0.98
N HIS A 45 12.10 -10.90 0.92
CA HIS A 45 11.21 -10.98 2.08
C HIS A 45 10.69 -12.40 2.36
N ARG A 46 11.02 -13.40 1.52
CA ARG A 46 10.57 -14.78 1.66
C ARG A 46 10.79 -15.34 3.05
N LYS A 47 11.99 -15.13 3.63
CA LYS A 47 12.36 -15.63 4.97
C LYS A 47 11.46 -15.09 6.11
N ARG A 48 10.80 -13.95 5.93
CA ARG A 48 9.89 -13.36 6.92
C ARG A 48 8.63 -14.19 7.12
N VAL A 49 8.13 -14.78 6.04
CA VAL A 49 6.81 -15.45 6.01
C VAL A 49 6.88 -16.98 5.96
N GLU A 50 8.07 -17.57 5.74
CA GLU A 50 8.23 -19.04 5.60
C GLU A 50 7.80 -19.82 6.84
N LYS A 51 7.91 -19.22 8.01
CA LYS A 51 7.57 -19.84 9.30
C LYS A 51 6.11 -19.60 9.74
N TRP A 52 5.35 -18.83 8.97
CA TRP A 52 3.96 -18.55 9.30
C TRP A 52 3.07 -19.76 9.03
N ASN A 53 2.08 -19.97 9.90
CA ASN A 53 1.05 -20.98 9.68
C ASN A 53 0.04 -20.49 8.63
N VAL A 54 0.39 -20.60 7.34
CA VAL A 54 -0.46 -20.14 6.24
C VAL A 54 -1.39 -21.26 5.78
N LYS A 55 -2.68 -20.97 5.74
CA LYS A 55 -3.76 -21.87 5.26
C LYS A 55 -4.33 -21.30 3.96
N PRO A 56 -3.80 -21.67 2.79
CA PRO A 56 -4.33 -21.20 1.51
C PRO A 56 -5.64 -21.91 1.15
N SER A 57 -6.45 -21.25 0.30
CA SER A 57 -7.69 -21.82 -0.22
C SER A 57 -7.43 -22.93 -1.26
N PHE A 58 -8.51 -23.54 -1.78
CA PHE A 58 -8.44 -24.53 -2.86
C PHE A 58 -7.75 -23.99 -4.13
N LEU A 59 -7.69 -22.69 -4.35
CA LEU A 59 -6.93 -22.08 -5.45
C LEU A 59 -5.44 -22.43 -5.43
N GLN A 60 -4.90 -22.81 -4.29
CA GLN A 60 -3.52 -23.24 -4.13
C GLN A 60 -3.16 -24.42 -5.04
N TYR A 61 -4.12 -25.27 -5.34
CA TYR A 61 -3.93 -26.50 -6.13
C TYR A 61 -4.13 -26.28 -7.64
N ILE A 62 -4.64 -25.11 -8.06
CA ILE A 62 -4.86 -24.80 -9.48
C ILE A 62 -3.52 -24.52 -10.18
N PRO A 63 -3.25 -25.16 -11.35
CA PRO A 63 -2.09 -24.83 -12.18
C PRO A 63 -2.06 -23.36 -12.56
N MET A 64 -0.86 -22.79 -12.77
CA MET A 64 -0.66 -21.41 -13.19
C MET A 64 -1.32 -20.35 -12.27
N LYS A 65 -1.67 -20.67 -11.03
CA LYS A 65 -2.32 -19.77 -10.05
C LYS A 65 -1.69 -18.37 -9.99
N GLY A 66 -0.39 -18.26 -10.13
CA GLY A 66 0.31 -16.98 -10.11
C GLY A 66 -0.01 -16.03 -11.28
N LYS A 67 -0.47 -16.58 -12.44
CA LYS A 67 -0.90 -15.82 -13.63
C LYS A 67 -2.41 -15.57 -13.61
N LEU A 68 -3.17 -16.44 -12.97
CA LEU A 68 -4.64 -16.44 -12.95
C LEU A 68 -5.25 -15.58 -11.81
N LEU A 69 -4.45 -14.84 -11.05
CA LEU A 69 -4.95 -14.00 -9.95
C LEU A 69 -6.02 -13.01 -10.40
N SER A 70 -5.85 -12.37 -11.56
CA SER A 70 -6.83 -11.40 -12.07
C SER A 70 -8.19 -12.02 -12.43
N PRO A 71 -8.28 -13.13 -13.19
CA PRO A 71 -9.53 -13.85 -13.39
C PRO A 71 -10.17 -14.34 -12.08
N PHE A 72 -9.38 -14.82 -11.12
CA PHE A 72 -9.90 -15.31 -9.83
C PHE A 72 -10.60 -14.25 -8.98
N ARG A 73 -10.43 -12.96 -9.29
CA ARG A 73 -11.19 -11.88 -8.64
C ARG A 73 -12.70 -12.05 -8.79
N PHE A 74 -13.16 -12.59 -9.92
CA PHE A 74 -14.58 -12.82 -10.19
C PHE A 74 -15.20 -13.90 -9.28
N ILE A 75 -14.41 -14.87 -8.87
CA ILE A 75 -14.84 -15.94 -7.94
C ILE A 75 -14.43 -15.67 -6.49
N GLY A 76 -13.85 -14.50 -6.21
CA GLY A 76 -13.45 -14.07 -4.87
C GLY A 76 -14.50 -14.33 -3.79
N PRO A 77 -15.78 -13.95 -3.99
CA PRO A 77 -16.83 -14.21 -3.02
C PRO A 77 -17.00 -15.70 -2.67
N LEU A 78 -16.86 -16.61 -3.63
CA LEU A 78 -16.95 -18.05 -3.41
C LEU A 78 -15.73 -18.58 -2.66
N ILE A 79 -14.55 -18.08 -3.01
CA ILE A 79 -13.29 -18.46 -2.34
C ILE A 79 -13.35 -18.14 -0.85
N PHE A 80 -13.72 -16.90 -0.49
CA PHE A 80 -13.80 -16.52 0.91
C PHE A 80 -14.93 -17.24 1.65
N LYS A 81 -16.07 -17.48 1.00
CA LYS A 81 -17.18 -18.26 1.58
C LYS A 81 -16.79 -19.71 1.92
N SER A 82 -15.81 -20.28 1.21
CA SER A 82 -15.31 -21.63 1.51
C SER A 82 -14.43 -21.70 2.77
N MET A 83 -13.97 -20.56 3.28
CA MET A 83 -13.13 -20.51 4.49
C MET A 83 -14.00 -20.61 5.75
N ASN A 84 -13.92 -21.76 6.43
CA ASN A 84 -14.65 -21.98 7.69
C ASN A 84 -13.79 -21.57 8.89
N LEU A 85 -14.21 -20.50 9.57
CA LEU A 85 -13.52 -19.87 10.68
C LEU A 85 -14.41 -19.83 11.96
N LYS A 86 -15.40 -20.72 12.04
CA LYS A 86 -16.37 -20.75 13.18
C LYS A 86 -15.76 -21.06 14.53
N GLU A 87 -14.58 -21.70 14.54
CA GLU A 87 -13.87 -22.09 15.77
C GLU A 87 -13.09 -20.95 16.45
N TYR A 88 -12.98 -19.78 15.79
CA TYR A 88 -12.20 -18.66 16.32
C TYR A 88 -13.07 -17.67 17.07
N ASP A 89 -12.53 -17.17 18.19
CA ASP A 89 -13.18 -16.12 18.96
C ASP A 89 -13.07 -14.76 18.25
N VAL A 90 -11.95 -14.52 17.55
CA VAL A 90 -11.69 -13.28 16.80
C VAL A 90 -11.15 -13.62 15.42
N VAL A 91 -11.69 -12.97 14.40
CA VAL A 91 -11.19 -13.01 13.03
C VAL A 91 -10.88 -11.60 12.56
N ILE A 92 -9.62 -11.36 12.15
CA ILE A 92 -9.16 -10.09 11.62
C ILE A 92 -8.89 -10.25 10.13
N VAL A 93 -9.67 -9.55 9.31
CA VAL A 93 -9.51 -9.52 7.85
C VAL A 93 -8.65 -8.33 7.46
N SER A 94 -7.49 -8.56 6.86
CA SER A 94 -6.62 -7.56 6.25
C SER A 94 -6.95 -7.45 4.76
N ALA A 95 -7.87 -6.55 4.42
CA ALA A 95 -8.43 -6.41 3.08
C ALA A 95 -7.56 -5.48 2.22
N ALA A 96 -6.73 -6.05 1.33
CA ALA A 96 -5.79 -5.30 0.49
C ALA A 96 -6.45 -4.68 -0.76
N GLY A 97 -7.71 -5.01 -1.04
CA GLY A 97 -8.44 -4.52 -2.23
C GLY A 97 -8.02 -5.20 -3.53
N THR A 98 -7.33 -6.32 -3.46
CA THR A 98 -6.93 -7.12 -4.63
C THR A 98 -8.06 -8.06 -5.05
N TYR A 99 -8.69 -8.71 -4.09
CA TYR A 99 -9.88 -9.51 -4.27
C TYR A 99 -11.12 -8.78 -3.80
N THR A 100 -12.29 -9.19 -4.33
CA THR A 100 -13.58 -8.72 -3.83
C THR A 100 -14.01 -9.55 -2.63
N SER A 101 -14.71 -8.90 -1.72
CA SER A 101 -15.53 -9.55 -0.69
C SER A 101 -14.78 -10.45 0.29
N PRO A 102 -13.60 -10.06 0.80
CA PRO A 102 -12.85 -10.90 1.75
C PRO A 102 -13.63 -11.18 3.05
N ASN A 103 -14.66 -10.41 3.35
CA ASN A 103 -15.52 -10.58 4.52
C ASN A 103 -16.64 -11.61 4.34
N PHE A 104 -16.72 -12.33 3.22
CA PHE A 104 -17.65 -13.46 3.06
C PHE A 104 -17.21 -14.75 3.77
N ILE A 105 -16.08 -14.71 4.48
CA ILE A 105 -15.64 -15.80 5.35
C ILE A 105 -16.79 -16.29 6.26
N ASN A 106 -16.77 -17.59 6.59
CA ASN A 106 -17.78 -18.19 7.42
C ASN A 106 -17.33 -18.19 8.89
N VAL A 107 -17.85 -17.24 9.68
CA VAL A 107 -17.53 -17.05 11.10
C VAL A 107 -18.68 -17.54 12.00
N GLY A 108 -18.38 -17.86 13.24
CA GLY A 108 -19.38 -18.24 14.24
C GLY A 108 -20.23 -17.05 14.72
N PRO A 109 -21.39 -17.29 15.33
CA PRO A 109 -22.29 -16.22 15.79
C PRO A 109 -21.72 -15.39 16.95
N LYS A 110 -20.72 -15.92 17.67
CA LYS A 110 -20.03 -15.22 18.78
C LYS A 110 -18.63 -14.74 18.36
N THR A 111 -18.22 -14.95 17.12
CA THR A 111 -16.90 -14.53 16.63
C THR A 111 -16.88 -13.03 16.42
N LEU A 112 -15.96 -12.32 17.06
CA LEU A 112 -15.68 -10.93 16.76
C LEU A 112 -15.03 -10.83 15.38
N HIS A 113 -15.75 -10.26 14.40
CA HIS A 113 -15.29 -10.08 13.02
C HIS A 113 -14.83 -8.63 12.79
N VAL A 114 -13.54 -8.42 12.64
CA VAL A 114 -12.93 -7.11 12.41
C VAL A 114 -12.32 -7.07 11.02
N CYS A 115 -12.61 -6.04 10.24
CA CYS A 115 -11.97 -5.81 8.93
C CYS A 115 -11.09 -4.57 8.96
N TYR A 116 -9.81 -4.75 8.67
CA TYR A 116 -8.85 -3.68 8.43
C TYR A 116 -8.70 -3.47 6.91
N TYR A 117 -9.26 -2.39 6.39
CA TYR A 117 -9.17 -2.04 4.98
C TYR A 117 -7.91 -1.23 4.67
N HIS A 118 -7.11 -1.74 3.72
CA HIS A 118 -6.06 -0.96 3.09
C HIS A 118 -6.64 -0.03 2.03
N THR A 119 -7.63 -0.52 1.28
CA THR A 119 -8.47 0.25 0.35
C THR A 119 -9.64 -0.63 -0.13
N PRO A 120 -10.81 -0.07 -0.45
CA PRO A 120 -11.80 -0.75 -1.28
C PRO A 120 -11.20 -1.13 -2.64
N PRO A 121 -11.64 -2.24 -3.29
CA PRO A 121 -11.07 -2.69 -4.56
C PRO A 121 -11.11 -1.61 -5.64
N ARG A 122 -9.96 -0.99 -5.94
CA ARG A 122 -9.83 0.16 -6.84
C ARG A 122 -10.44 -0.09 -8.21
N TYR A 123 -10.28 -1.30 -8.75
CA TYR A 123 -10.82 -1.69 -10.07
C TYR A 123 -12.34 -1.75 -10.12
N LEU A 124 -13.04 -1.92 -8.98
CA LEU A 124 -14.49 -1.89 -8.90
C LEU A 124 -15.07 -0.48 -8.85
N TYR A 125 -14.32 0.45 -8.26
CA TYR A 125 -14.81 1.79 -7.91
C TYR A 125 -14.17 2.92 -8.74
N GLY A 126 -13.55 2.57 -9.89
CA GLY A 126 -13.07 3.56 -10.86
C GLY A 126 -11.78 4.30 -10.46
N TYR A 127 -11.02 3.81 -9.49
CA TYR A 127 -9.73 4.37 -9.14
C TYR A 127 -8.62 3.86 -10.07
N PRO A 128 -7.56 4.65 -10.29
CA PRO A 128 -6.43 4.23 -11.12
C PRO A 128 -5.82 2.91 -10.64
N THR A 129 -5.61 1.99 -11.57
CA THR A 129 -4.93 0.71 -11.33
C THR A 129 -3.62 0.65 -12.11
N ALA A 130 -2.75 -0.27 -11.73
CA ALA A 130 -1.45 -0.43 -12.39
C ALA A 130 -1.56 -0.97 -13.83
N ALA A 131 -2.66 -1.63 -14.20
CA ALA A 131 -2.91 -2.13 -15.54
C ALA A 131 -3.68 -1.08 -16.35
N SER A 132 -3.11 -0.62 -17.47
CA SER A 132 -3.80 0.20 -18.45
C SER A 132 -4.63 -0.72 -19.34
N TRP A 133 -5.95 -0.69 -19.14
CA TRP A 133 -6.91 -1.37 -20.04
C TRP A 133 -7.26 -0.51 -21.26
N GLN A 134 -6.72 0.71 -21.32
CA GLN A 134 -7.14 1.74 -22.27
C GLN A 134 -6.40 1.71 -23.62
N ASP A 135 -5.29 0.95 -23.72
CA ASP A 135 -4.36 1.11 -24.84
C ASP A 135 -4.68 0.29 -26.10
N ALA A 136 -5.75 -0.53 -26.09
CA ALA A 136 -6.15 -1.27 -27.28
C ALA A 136 -7.64 -1.14 -27.60
N TRP A 137 -7.96 -0.73 -28.82
CA TRP A 137 -9.33 -0.48 -29.28
C TRP A 137 -10.27 -1.68 -29.10
N TRP A 138 -9.80 -2.91 -29.29
CA TRP A 138 -10.56 -4.15 -29.10
C TRP A 138 -10.87 -4.41 -27.61
N LYS A 139 -10.08 -3.88 -26.71
CA LYS A 139 -10.33 -3.95 -25.25
C LYS A 139 -11.51 -3.07 -24.83
N LYS A 140 -11.87 -2.05 -25.62
CA LYS A 140 -13.05 -1.20 -25.32
C LYS A 140 -14.35 -2.01 -25.35
N GLY A 141 -14.52 -2.90 -26.32
CA GLY A 141 -15.68 -3.81 -26.39
C GLY A 141 -15.74 -4.77 -25.19
N LEU A 142 -14.63 -5.39 -24.82
CA LEU A 142 -14.51 -6.24 -23.63
C LEU A 142 -14.75 -5.46 -22.33
N TYR A 143 -14.36 -4.19 -22.28
CA TYR A 143 -14.62 -3.32 -21.15
C TYR A 143 -16.13 -3.08 -20.95
N VAL A 144 -16.87 -2.85 -22.04
CA VAL A 144 -18.34 -2.66 -21.99
C VAL A 144 -19.04 -3.94 -21.51
N LEU A 145 -18.69 -5.09 -22.08
CA LEU A 145 -19.21 -6.39 -21.63
C LEU A 145 -18.82 -6.72 -20.18
N GLY A 146 -17.64 -6.30 -19.75
CA GLY A 146 -17.16 -6.45 -18.38
C GLY A 146 -17.93 -5.62 -17.34
N LYS A 147 -18.69 -4.59 -17.72
CA LYS A 147 -19.46 -3.75 -16.79
C LYS A 147 -20.54 -4.53 -16.04
N ILE A 148 -21.19 -5.49 -16.69
CA ILE A 148 -22.26 -6.30 -16.07
C ILE A 148 -21.71 -7.17 -14.93
N PRO A 149 -20.71 -8.06 -15.13
CA PRO A 149 -20.14 -8.83 -14.03
C PRO A 149 -19.50 -7.94 -12.95
N MET A 150 -18.92 -6.80 -13.32
CA MET A 150 -18.39 -5.84 -12.35
C MET A 150 -19.48 -5.23 -11.47
N HIS A 151 -20.68 -5.03 -11.99
CA HIS A 151 -21.83 -4.59 -11.19
C HIS A 151 -22.19 -5.61 -10.12
N PHE A 152 -22.32 -6.89 -10.48
CA PHE A 152 -22.60 -7.95 -9.52
C PHE A 152 -21.48 -8.10 -8.48
N LEU A 153 -20.23 -7.93 -8.89
CA LEU A 153 -19.11 -7.94 -7.95
C LEU A 153 -19.17 -6.76 -6.96
N ARG A 154 -19.58 -5.55 -7.41
CA ARG A 154 -19.80 -4.42 -6.49
C ARG A 154 -20.90 -4.70 -5.48
N MET A 155 -22.01 -5.32 -5.94
CA MET A 155 -23.10 -5.71 -5.04
C MET A 155 -22.63 -6.76 -4.01
N ALA A 156 -21.86 -7.75 -4.43
CA ALA A 156 -21.28 -8.75 -3.55
C ALA A 156 -20.31 -8.11 -2.55
N ASP A 157 -19.44 -7.21 -3.03
CA ASP A 157 -18.46 -6.50 -2.21
C ASP A 157 -19.13 -5.61 -1.17
N PHE A 158 -20.18 -4.87 -1.56
CA PHE A 158 -21.00 -4.08 -0.65
C PHE A 158 -21.63 -4.96 0.45
N LYS A 159 -22.25 -6.10 0.07
CA LYS A 159 -22.84 -7.04 1.03
C LYS A 159 -21.79 -7.62 1.99
N ALA A 160 -20.61 -7.97 1.47
CA ALA A 160 -19.52 -8.46 2.29
C ALA A 160 -19.03 -7.41 3.30
N ALA A 161 -18.95 -6.15 2.89
CA ALA A 161 -18.52 -5.03 3.74
C ALA A 161 -19.50 -4.73 4.90
N GLN A 162 -20.75 -5.23 4.84
CA GLN A 162 -21.72 -5.10 5.95
C GLN A 162 -21.52 -6.17 7.04
N ARG A 163 -20.74 -7.23 6.79
CA ARG A 163 -20.63 -8.37 7.70
C ARG A 163 -19.72 -8.18 8.92
N PRO A 164 -18.60 -7.42 8.82
CA PRO A 164 -17.76 -7.18 10.00
C PRO A 164 -18.49 -6.41 11.08
N ASP A 165 -18.26 -6.77 12.34
CA ASP A 165 -18.74 -6.01 13.51
C ASP A 165 -18.07 -4.63 13.53
N PHE A 166 -16.76 -4.61 13.27
CA PHE A 166 -15.97 -3.39 13.23
C PHE A 166 -15.18 -3.24 11.94
N VAL A 167 -15.15 -2.00 11.44
CA VAL A 167 -14.39 -1.61 10.26
C VAL A 167 -13.29 -0.64 10.66
N LEU A 168 -12.05 -0.99 10.31
CA LEU A 168 -10.87 -0.18 10.50
C LEU A 168 -10.33 0.28 9.13
N ALA A 169 -9.74 1.46 9.09
CA ALA A 169 -9.11 2.03 7.89
C ALA A 169 -7.67 2.42 8.16
N ASN A 170 -6.81 2.29 7.16
CA ASN A 170 -5.40 2.67 7.26
C ASN A 170 -5.16 4.20 7.19
N SER A 171 -6.19 4.98 6.84
CA SER A 171 -6.11 6.44 6.71
C SER A 171 -7.51 7.06 6.74
N LYS A 172 -7.61 8.37 6.92
CA LYS A 172 -8.87 9.12 6.76
C LYS A 172 -9.35 9.08 5.31
N GLU A 173 -8.42 9.12 4.35
CA GLU A 173 -8.73 8.97 2.93
C GLU A 173 -9.45 7.64 2.66
N VAL A 174 -8.94 6.53 3.19
CA VAL A 174 -9.58 5.22 3.03
C VAL A 174 -10.89 5.14 3.85
N ALA A 175 -10.95 5.75 5.03
CA ALA A 175 -12.20 5.83 5.79
C ALA A 175 -13.30 6.55 5.00
N ALA A 176 -12.97 7.66 4.33
CA ALA A 176 -13.91 8.37 3.45
C ALA A 176 -14.37 7.51 2.24
N ARG A 177 -13.45 6.72 1.65
CA ARG A 177 -13.84 5.75 0.59
C ARG A 177 -14.75 4.65 1.11
N ILE A 178 -14.51 4.13 2.31
CA ILE A 178 -15.37 3.14 2.96
C ILE A 178 -16.77 3.72 3.18
N GLU A 179 -16.88 4.92 3.70
CA GLU A 179 -18.16 5.61 3.89
C GLU A 179 -18.88 5.81 2.55
N LYS A 180 -18.17 6.30 1.53
CA LYS A 180 -18.72 6.53 0.19
C LYS A 180 -19.24 5.25 -0.47
N PHE A 181 -18.49 4.14 -0.41
CA PHE A 181 -18.82 2.93 -1.17
C PHE A 181 -19.59 1.89 -0.37
N TYR A 182 -19.35 1.81 0.94
CA TYR A 182 -19.95 0.80 1.81
C TYR A 182 -20.95 1.38 2.80
N ARG A 183 -21.08 2.72 2.88
CA ARG A 183 -21.96 3.41 3.84
C ARG A 183 -21.70 2.98 5.28
N ARG A 184 -20.43 2.68 5.59
CA ARG A 184 -19.96 2.26 6.91
C ARG A 184 -18.97 3.30 7.43
N LYS A 185 -19.08 3.64 8.72
CA LYS A 185 -18.03 4.40 9.42
C LYS A 185 -16.87 3.48 9.75
N ALA A 186 -15.65 3.96 9.59
CA ALA A 186 -14.43 3.24 9.91
C ALA A 186 -13.60 4.01 10.94
N LYS A 187 -13.07 3.29 11.94
CA LYS A 187 -12.06 3.85 12.84
C LYS A 187 -10.71 3.81 12.14
N VAL A 188 -10.00 4.95 12.16
CA VAL A 188 -8.66 5.01 11.58
C VAL A 188 -7.64 4.47 12.58
N ILE A 189 -6.86 3.48 12.14
CA ILE A 189 -5.62 3.02 12.78
C ILE A 189 -4.56 3.04 11.69
N TYR A 190 -3.65 4.01 11.73
CA TYR A 190 -2.62 4.16 10.69
C TYR A 190 -1.72 2.93 10.61
N PRO A 191 -1.24 2.54 9.42
CA PRO A 191 -0.44 1.32 9.25
C PRO A 191 0.94 1.44 9.93
N PRO A 192 1.59 0.29 10.19
CA PRO A 192 2.92 0.26 10.78
C PRO A 192 3.98 0.76 9.80
N VAL A 193 4.87 1.60 10.27
CA VAL A 193 6.08 1.98 9.56
C VAL A 193 7.28 1.67 10.45
N ASP A 194 8.23 0.93 9.90
CA ASP A 194 9.46 0.61 10.61
C ASP A 194 10.28 1.89 10.79
N ILE A 195 10.57 2.23 12.04
CA ILE A 195 11.43 3.37 12.37
C ILE A 195 12.80 2.81 12.77
N PRO A 196 13.88 3.18 12.08
CA PRO A 196 15.21 2.71 12.43
C PRO A 196 15.58 3.06 13.87
N LYS A 197 15.96 2.06 14.67
CA LYS A 197 16.39 2.27 16.08
C LYS A 197 17.64 3.12 16.19
N LYS A 198 18.54 3.03 15.21
CA LYS A 198 19.74 3.87 15.11
C LYS A 198 19.56 4.80 13.91
N LEU A 199 19.64 6.09 14.15
CA LEU A 199 19.67 7.08 13.08
C LEU A 199 20.85 6.79 12.15
N ILE A 200 20.53 6.50 10.91
CA ILE A 200 21.52 6.50 9.86
C ILE A 200 21.90 7.98 9.67
N LYS A 201 23.12 8.36 10.04
CA LYS A 201 23.67 9.70 9.83
C LYS A 201 24.56 9.71 8.59
N PRO A 202 24.03 9.56 7.37
CA PRO A 202 24.84 9.75 6.20
C PRO A 202 25.07 11.26 6.00
N LYS A 203 26.21 11.61 5.47
CA LYS A 203 26.41 12.93 4.91
C LYS A 203 25.37 13.12 3.81
N LYS A 204 24.51 14.16 3.91
CA LYS A 204 23.54 14.48 2.85
C LYS A 204 24.28 14.65 1.53
N LYS A 205 23.79 13.97 0.49
CA LYS A 205 24.33 14.01 -0.86
C LYS A 205 23.42 14.86 -1.75
N ASN A 206 23.98 15.37 -2.83
CA ASN A 206 23.23 16.25 -3.73
C ASN A 206 22.41 15.44 -4.74
N TYR A 207 21.35 14.73 -4.28
CA TYR A 207 20.39 14.07 -5.18
C TYR A 207 18.99 14.05 -4.59
N TYR A 208 17.99 14.05 -5.45
CA TYR A 208 16.60 13.73 -5.13
C TYR A 208 16.36 12.22 -5.21
N LEU A 209 15.36 11.74 -4.51
CA LEU A 209 15.01 10.32 -4.51
C LEU A 209 13.54 10.16 -4.85
N ALA A 210 13.20 9.22 -5.74
CA ALA A 210 11.84 8.78 -6.00
C ALA A 210 11.80 7.25 -6.09
N GLY A 211 10.64 6.64 -5.85
CA GLY A 211 10.56 5.19 -6.04
C GLY A 211 9.53 4.48 -5.17
N GLY A 212 9.75 3.17 -5.00
CA GLY A 212 8.82 2.20 -4.48
C GLY A 212 8.39 1.23 -5.57
N ARG A 213 7.12 0.79 -5.61
CA ARG A 213 6.64 0.02 -6.75
C ARG A 213 6.48 0.96 -7.96
N LEU A 214 7.27 0.73 -9.04
CA LEU A 214 7.20 1.54 -10.25
C LEU A 214 5.95 1.13 -11.06
N ALA A 215 4.83 1.75 -10.72
CA ALA A 215 3.53 1.55 -11.37
C ALA A 215 2.90 2.91 -11.71
N ARG A 216 2.10 2.98 -12.78
CA ARG A 216 1.54 4.25 -13.31
C ARG A 216 0.88 5.15 -12.26
N PRO A 217 0.05 4.65 -11.31
CA PRO A 217 -0.54 5.51 -10.29
C PRO A 217 0.45 6.20 -9.36
N LYS A 218 1.71 5.74 -9.32
CA LYS A 218 2.78 6.38 -8.54
C LYS A 218 3.39 7.60 -9.21
N ARG A 219 3.07 7.84 -10.49
CA ARG A 219 3.44 9.03 -11.27
C ARG A 219 4.92 9.42 -11.16
N VAL A 220 5.81 8.42 -11.06
CA VAL A 220 7.27 8.66 -11.03
C VAL A 220 7.77 9.35 -12.30
N ASP A 221 6.99 9.28 -13.40
CA ASP A 221 7.20 10.04 -14.63
C ASP A 221 7.37 11.54 -14.41
N LEU A 222 6.58 12.12 -13.47
CA LEU A 222 6.68 13.54 -13.14
C LEU A 222 8.03 13.88 -12.50
N ALA A 223 8.53 13.02 -11.60
CA ALA A 223 9.84 13.21 -10.97
C ALA A 223 10.98 13.09 -12.00
N VAL A 224 10.91 12.07 -12.89
CA VAL A 224 11.89 11.87 -13.93
C VAL A 224 11.94 13.08 -14.89
N LYS A 225 10.78 13.53 -15.38
CA LYS A 225 10.69 14.69 -16.30
C LYS A 225 11.18 15.99 -15.62
N ALA A 226 10.72 16.28 -14.40
CA ALA A 226 11.09 17.50 -13.69
C ALA A 226 12.59 17.56 -13.40
N CYS A 227 13.19 16.47 -12.92
CA CYS A 227 14.62 16.44 -12.65
C CYS A 227 15.46 16.43 -13.94
N THR A 228 14.98 15.84 -15.04
CA THR A 228 15.62 15.92 -16.34
C THR A 228 15.64 17.36 -16.87
N GLU A 229 14.48 18.07 -16.81
CA GLU A 229 14.34 19.45 -17.25
C GLU A 229 15.20 20.43 -16.42
N LEU A 230 15.33 20.17 -15.12
CA LEU A 230 16.13 21.00 -14.21
C LEU A 230 17.59 20.52 -14.09
N GLU A 231 18.01 19.52 -14.84
CA GLU A 231 19.34 18.89 -14.76
C GLU A 231 19.74 18.47 -13.34
N LEU A 232 18.75 18.11 -12.49
CA LEU A 232 18.96 17.72 -11.10
C LEU A 232 19.25 16.22 -10.98
N PRO A 233 20.24 15.81 -10.14
CA PRO A 233 20.51 14.41 -9.87
C PRO A 233 19.30 13.74 -9.21
N LEU A 234 18.72 12.72 -9.85
CA LEU A 234 17.61 11.91 -9.35
C LEU A 234 18.00 10.44 -9.29
N LYS A 235 17.79 9.81 -8.15
CA LYS A 235 17.85 8.34 -8.01
C LYS A 235 16.45 7.78 -7.98
N VAL A 236 16.18 6.78 -8.83
CA VAL A 236 14.89 6.08 -8.89
C VAL A 236 15.09 4.62 -8.48
N PHE A 237 14.41 4.18 -7.41
CA PHE A 237 14.48 2.79 -6.96
C PHE A 237 13.12 2.10 -7.04
N GLY A 238 13.14 0.79 -7.19
CA GLY A 238 11.93 -0.02 -7.08
C GLY A 238 11.77 -1.05 -8.19
N LYS A 239 10.82 -1.94 -7.95
CA LYS A 239 10.47 -3.02 -8.88
C LYS A 239 9.65 -2.47 -10.04
N ASN A 240 10.07 -2.81 -11.27
CA ASN A 240 9.31 -2.53 -12.49
C ASN A 240 7.98 -3.31 -12.47
N PHE A 241 6.89 -2.60 -12.68
CA PHE A 241 5.56 -3.20 -12.74
C PHE A 241 4.86 -2.82 -14.04
N ALA A 242 4.37 -3.85 -14.76
CA ALA A 242 3.64 -3.69 -16.03
C ALA A 242 4.36 -2.81 -17.08
N GLY A 243 5.69 -2.92 -17.17
CA GLY A 243 6.50 -2.20 -18.16
C GLY A 243 6.74 -0.71 -17.88
N TYR A 244 6.16 -0.17 -16.80
CA TYR A 244 6.26 1.26 -16.51
C TYR A 244 7.71 1.73 -16.23
N GLY A 245 8.54 0.89 -15.60
CA GLY A 245 9.95 1.18 -15.38
C GLY A 245 10.73 1.39 -16.69
N ASP A 246 10.35 0.69 -17.76
CA ASP A 246 10.99 0.81 -19.06
C ASP A 246 10.57 2.11 -19.77
N GLU A 247 9.31 2.52 -19.59
CA GLU A 247 8.81 3.83 -20.06
C GLU A 247 9.55 4.98 -19.36
N LEU A 248 9.78 4.86 -18.04
CA LEU A 248 10.54 5.85 -17.26
C LEU A 248 11.98 6.00 -17.79
N ARG A 249 12.65 4.89 -18.12
CA ARG A 249 14.02 4.91 -18.66
C ARG A 249 14.10 5.63 -20.01
N LYS A 250 13.08 5.47 -20.89
CA LYS A 250 13.04 6.11 -22.20
C LYS A 250 12.92 7.64 -22.14
N MET A 251 12.35 8.17 -21.05
CA MET A 251 12.15 9.63 -20.89
C MET A 251 13.19 10.29 -19.98
N ALA A 252 14.10 9.50 -19.41
CA ALA A 252 15.09 9.97 -18.45
C ALA A 252 16.27 10.65 -19.15
N GLY A 253 16.67 11.82 -18.63
CA GLY A 253 17.92 12.49 -18.99
C GLY A 253 19.14 11.89 -18.27
N PRO A 254 20.34 12.40 -18.57
CA PRO A 254 21.61 11.83 -18.07
C PRO A 254 21.80 11.95 -16.56
N THR A 255 21.08 12.83 -15.89
CA THR A 255 21.15 13.03 -14.42
C THR A 255 20.28 12.06 -13.63
N VAL A 256 19.52 11.17 -14.30
CA VAL A 256 18.59 10.23 -13.66
C VAL A 256 19.20 8.83 -13.61
N GLU A 257 19.42 8.31 -12.39
CA GLU A 257 19.98 7.00 -12.14
C GLU A 257 18.90 6.02 -11.65
N PHE A 258 18.75 4.87 -12.31
CA PHE A 258 17.82 3.80 -11.92
C PHE A 258 18.53 2.73 -11.13
N MET A 259 18.17 2.61 -9.83
CA MET A 259 18.78 1.68 -8.87
C MET A 259 18.20 0.25 -8.93
N GLY A 260 17.08 0.04 -9.65
CA GLY A 260 16.36 -1.22 -9.61
C GLY A 260 15.69 -1.52 -8.25
N GLU A 261 15.40 -2.79 -8.01
CA GLU A 261 14.89 -3.26 -6.71
C GLU A 261 16.06 -3.31 -5.70
N VAL A 262 15.89 -2.62 -4.57
CA VAL A 262 16.93 -2.48 -3.55
C VAL A 262 16.55 -3.21 -2.26
N THR A 263 17.57 -3.64 -1.50
CA THR A 263 17.37 -4.18 -0.14
C THR A 263 16.88 -3.11 0.83
N ASP A 264 16.25 -3.50 1.94
CA ASP A 264 15.83 -2.55 2.97
C ASP A 264 16.99 -1.68 3.46
N LYS A 265 18.17 -2.27 3.71
CA LYS A 265 19.39 -1.52 4.10
C LYS A 265 19.72 -0.45 3.07
N LYS A 266 19.77 -0.80 1.79
CA LYS A 266 20.09 0.14 0.70
C LYS A 266 19.03 1.23 0.55
N LYS A 267 17.73 0.87 0.75
CA LYS A 267 16.62 1.84 0.75
C LYS A 267 16.81 2.89 1.83
N TRP A 268 17.15 2.47 3.05
CA TRP A 268 17.40 3.41 4.16
C TRP A 268 18.61 4.31 3.90
N GLU A 269 19.70 3.78 3.34
CA GLU A 269 20.87 4.57 2.94
C GLU A 269 20.52 5.63 1.88
N LEU A 270 19.73 5.23 0.87
CA LEU A 270 19.27 6.14 -0.18
C LEU A 270 18.37 7.24 0.38
N MET A 271 17.41 6.87 1.24
CA MET A 271 16.51 7.85 1.85
C MET A 271 17.27 8.83 2.73
N ALA A 272 18.13 8.32 3.62
CA ALA A 272 18.88 9.17 4.54
C ALA A 272 19.88 10.10 3.82
N GLY A 273 20.44 9.68 2.67
CA GLY A 273 21.37 10.47 1.87
C GLY A 273 20.72 11.48 0.92
N ALA A 274 19.43 11.40 0.66
CA ALA A 274 18.76 12.27 -0.30
C ALA A 274 18.52 13.69 0.24
N LYS A 275 18.48 14.71 -0.64
CA LYS A 275 18.01 16.06 -0.32
C LYS A 275 16.54 16.03 0.08
N ALA A 276 15.71 15.43 -0.76
CA ALA A 276 14.30 15.20 -0.53
C ALA A 276 13.82 13.93 -1.26
N TYR A 277 12.72 13.38 -0.77
CA TYR A 277 11.99 12.31 -1.43
C TYR A 277 10.81 12.90 -2.22
N ILE A 278 10.77 12.67 -3.54
CA ILE A 278 9.69 13.13 -4.42
C ILE A 278 8.62 12.03 -4.49
N PHE A 279 7.40 12.38 -4.08
CA PHE A 279 6.26 11.50 -4.03
C PHE A 279 5.07 12.04 -4.84
N PRO A 280 5.03 11.82 -6.15
CA PRO A 280 4.01 12.39 -7.03
C PRO A 280 2.77 11.51 -7.19
N ALA A 281 2.57 10.51 -6.33
CA ALA A 281 1.47 9.54 -6.43
C ALA A 281 0.09 10.20 -6.31
N GLU A 282 -0.82 9.80 -7.21
CA GLU A 282 -2.21 10.22 -7.19
C GLU A 282 -3.05 9.28 -6.31
N LEU A 283 -3.97 9.85 -5.51
CA LEU A 283 -4.96 9.12 -4.73
C LEU A 283 -4.33 7.96 -3.91
N GLU A 284 -3.18 8.24 -3.30
CA GLU A 284 -2.50 7.28 -2.45
C GLU A 284 -3.35 6.95 -1.21
N ASP A 285 -3.34 5.69 -0.80
CA ASP A 285 -4.17 5.24 0.33
C ASP A 285 -3.64 5.77 1.67
N PHE A 286 -2.32 5.73 1.89
CA PHE A 286 -1.66 6.27 3.08
C PHE A 286 -0.31 6.92 2.76
N GLY A 287 0.54 6.24 1.99
CA GLY A 287 1.90 6.71 1.68
C GLY A 287 2.93 6.28 2.72
N ILE A 288 3.19 4.97 2.83
CA ILE A 288 4.23 4.43 3.72
C ILE A 288 5.61 5.00 3.39
N THR A 289 5.96 5.08 2.09
CA THR A 289 7.29 5.53 1.64
C THR A 289 7.63 6.98 2.04
N PRO A 290 6.72 7.97 1.96
CA PRO A 290 6.91 9.29 2.56
C PRO A 290 7.24 9.24 4.04
N VAL A 291 6.55 8.40 4.82
CA VAL A 291 6.83 8.25 6.26
C VAL A 291 8.20 7.59 6.49
N GLU A 292 8.57 6.59 5.69
CA GLU A 292 9.92 5.99 5.73
C GLU A 292 10.99 7.04 5.41
N SER A 293 10.77 7.92 4.43
CA SER A 293 11.69 9.02 4.12
C SER A 293 11.86 9.96 5.31
N MET A 294 10.75 10.36 5.95
CA MET A 294 10.80 11.18 7.17
C MET A 294 11.47 10.44 8.33
N ALA A 295 11.28 9.13 8.46
CA ALA A 295 11.98 8.30 9.45
C ALA A 295 13.49 8.20 9.22
N ALA A 296 13.94 8.43 7.99
CA ALA A 296 15.35 8.59 7.64
C ALA A 296 15.88 10.04 7.80
N GLY A 297 15.04 10.97 8.31
CA GLY A 297 15.38 12.38 8.46
C GLY A 297 15.35 13.16 7.14
N THR A 298 14.62 12.70 6.13
CA THR A 298 14.56 13.31 4.80
C THR A 298 13.17 13.82 4.50
N SER A 299 13.09 15.09 4.10
CA SER A 299 11.86 15.80 3.76
C SER A 299 11.20 15.22 2.51
N VAL A 300 9.91 15.51 2.35
CA VAL A 300 9.10 15.01 1.23
C VAL A 300 8.60 16.15 0.36
N ILE A 301 8.68 15.97 -0.96
CA ILE A 301 7.99 16.81 -1.96
C ILE A 301 6.85 15.96 -2.49
N ALA A 302 5.61 16.25 -2.13
CA ALA A 302 4.47 15.39 -2.42
C ALA A 302 3.40 16.08 -3.26
N PHE A 303 2.72 15.30 -4.10
CA PHE A 303 1.45 15.73 -4.68
C PHE A 303 0.38 15.82 -3.59
N ARG A 304 -0.39 16.92 -3.56
CA ARG A 304 -1.44 17.15 -2.55
C ARG A 304 -2.66 16.29 -2.84
N SER A 305 -2.54 14.97 -2.64
CA SER A 305 -3.62 14.03 -2.98
C SER A 305 -3.57 12.75 -2.13
N GLY A 306 -4.71 12.41 -1.53
CA GLY A 306 -4.86 11.17 -0.76
C GLY A 306 -4.17 11.18 0.61
N GLY A 307 -3.86 10.00 1.12
CA GLY A 307 -3.37 9.80 2.50
C GLY A 307 -2.03 10.46 2.82
N VAL A 308 -1.24 10.89 1.83
CA VAL A 308 0.01 11.63 2.09
C VAL A 308 -0.25 12.98 2.77
N MET A 309 -1.43 13.55 2.61
CA MET A 309 -1.84 14.79 3.29
C MET A 309 -2.02 14.61 4.81
N GLU A 310 -2.12 13.36 5.28
CA GLU A 310 -2.21 13.03 6.71
C GLU A 310 -0.84 12.82 7.34
N THR A 311 0.17 12.53 6.52
CA THR A 311 1.52 12.16 6.99
C THR A 311 2.52 13.27 6.88
N VAL A 312 2.48 14.06 5.80
CA VAL A 312 3.38 15.20 5.55
C VAL A 312 2.74 16.49 6.08
N ILE A 313 3.52 17.33 6.74
CA ILE A 313 3.12 18.67 7.24
C ILE A 313 3.80 19.70 6.34
N ASP A 314 2.98 20.47 5.58
CA ASP A 314 3.48 21.49 4.64
C ASP A 314 4.36 22.54 5.36
N GLY A 315 5.51 22.84 4.79
CA GLY A 315 6.51 23.75 5.33
C GLY A 315 7.30 23.23 6.53
N LYS A 316 6.92 22.08 7.12
CA LYS A 316 7.57 21.54 8.33
C LYS A 316 8.27 20.21 8.11
N THR A 317 7.64 19.26 7.38
CA THR A 317 8.25 17.96 7.09
C THR A 317 8.35 17.70 5.59
N GLY A 318 7.79 18.57 4.78
CA GLY A 318 7.83 18.55 3.35
C GLY A 318 7.12 19.75 2.75
N VAL A 319 6.98 19.72 1.43
CA VAL A 319 6.20 20.70 0.67
C VAL A 319 5.24 19.97 -0.25
N PHE A 320 4.10 20.61 -0.53
CA PHE A 320 3.16 20.08 -1.52
C PHE A 320 3.23 20.87 -2.83
N PHE A 321 2.95 20.16 -3.92
CA PHE A 321 2.58 20.72 -5.21
C PHE A 321 1.13 20.29 -5.55
N ASP A 322 0.39 21.12 -6.26
CA ASP A 322 -1.08 21.07 -6.27
C ASP A 322 -1.70 20.49 -7.54
N GLU A 323 -0.91 20.30 -8.61
CA GLU A 323 -1.36 19.70 -9.85
C GLU A 323 -0.47 18.51 -10.24
N ALA A 324 -1.08 17.44 -10.79
CA ALA A 324 -0.35 16.26 -11.26
C ALA A 324 0.39 16.54 -12.59
N SER A 325 1.23 17.58 -12.60
CA SER A 325 1.97 18.07 -13.77
C SER A 325 3.46 18.29 -13.45
N THR A 326 4.32 18.15 -14.46
CA THR A 326 5.76 18.44 -14.34
C THR A 326 6.02 19.88 -13.91
N VAL A 327 5.28 20.84 -14.47
CA VAL A 327 5.39 22.26 -14.13
C VAL A 327 5.08 22.53 -12.66
N SER A 328 4.02 21.92 -12.13
CA SER A 328 3.65 22.06 -10.71
C SER A 328 4.70 21.43 -9.79
N LEU A 329 5.24 20.27 -10.15
CA LEU A 329 6.33 19.63 -9.40
C LEU A 329 7.60 20.48 -9.43
N ILE A 330 7.97 21.10 -10.55
CA ILE A 330 9.11 22.03 -10.65
C ILE A 330 8.93 23.20 -9.66
N LYS A 331 7.73 23.79 -9.60
CA LYS A 331 7.40 24.82 -8.59
C LYS A 331 7.57 24.28 -7.17
N GLY A 332 7.13 23.04 -6.91
CA GLY A 332 7.31 22.36 -5.62
C GLY A 332 8.77 22.15 -5.26
N ILE A 333 9.62 21.72 -6.21
CA ILE A 333 11.07 21.60 -6.00
C ILE A 333 11.70 22.98 -5.66
N LYS A 334 11.38 24.04 -6.42
CA LYS A 334 11.85 25.39 -6.14
C LYS A 334 11.37 25.93 -4.78
N LYS A 335 10.14 25.60 -4.36
CA LYS A 335 9.62 25.92 -3.03
C LYS A 335 10.42 25.20 -1.95
N PHE A 336 10.70 23.91 -2.15
CA PHE A 336 11.51 23.11 -1.22
C PHE A 336 12.94 23.67 -1.06
N GLU A 337 13.61 24.04 -2.16
CA GLU A 337 14.97 24.61 -2.12
C GLU A 337 15.07 25.91 -1.30
N LYS A 338 13.98 26.67 -1.22
CA LYS A 338 13.88 27.88 -0.38
C LYS A 338 13.44 27.61 1.06
N SER A 339 13.08 26.36 1.38
CA SER A 339 12.58 25.99 2.71
C SER A 339 13.72 25.63 3.67
N ASN A 340 13.47 25.83 4.97
CA ASN A 340 14.41 25.41 6.03
C ASN A 340 13.80 24.28 6.86
N ILE A 341 13.47 23.15 6.20
CA ILE A 341 12.86 21.98 6.87
C ILE A 341 13.94 21.21 7.62
N LYS A 342 13.70 20.99 8.92
CA LYS A 342 14.64 20.30 9.80
C LYS A 342 14.42 18.79 9.81
N SER A 343 15.50 18.01 9.79
CA SER A 343 15.43 16.54 9.87
C SER A 343 14.75 16.04 11.15
N GLU A 344 14.91 16.76 12.26
CA GLU A 344 14.30 16.46 13.55
C GLU A 344 12.76 16.48 13.48
N ASP A 345 12.18 17.45 12.76
CA ASP A 345 10.74 17.53 12.55
C ASP A 345 10.22 16.33 11.74
N CYS A 346 10.96 15.91 10.70
CA CYS A 346 10.67 14.71 9.92
C CYS A 346 10.65 13.46 10.80
N LEU A 347 11.71 13.27 11.62
CA LEU A 347 11.83 12.15 12.55
C LEU A 347 10.71 12.14 13.59
N LYS A 348 10.37 13.29 14.16
CA LYS A 348 9.29 13.44 15.14
C LYS A 348 7.94 13.07 14.53
N GLN A 349 7.69 13.51 13.30
CA GLN A 349 6.44 13.20 12.59
C GLN A 349 6.36 11.70 12.27
N ALA A 350 7.42 11.09 11.75
CA ALA A 350 7.45 9.67 11.40
C ALA A 350 7.17 8.75 12.59
N LYS A 351 7.66 9.08 13.80
CA LYS A 351 7.44 8.31 15.03
C LYS A 351 5.96 8.12 15.37
N LYS A 352 5.09 9.02 14.94
CA LYS A 352 3.64 8.91 15.14
C LYS A 352 3.01 7.73 14.37
N PHE A 353 3.75 7.13 13.43
CA PHE A 353 3.30 6.03 12.58
C PHE A 353 4.11 4.75 12.83
N SER A 354 4.79 4.63 13.97
CA SER A 354 5.67 3.50 14.27
C SER A 354 4.92 2.16 14.37
N THR A 355 5.64 1.07 14.12
CA THR A 355 5.13 -0.30 14.26
C THR A 355 4.66 -0.58 15.69
N GLU A 356 5.37 -0.07 16.71
CA GLU A 356 5.02 -0.23 18.12
C GLU A 356 3.66 0.43 18.44
N ARG A 357 3.44 1.66 17.92
CA ARG A 357 2.17 2.38 18.08
C ARG A 357 1.03 1.57 17.43
N PHE A 358 1.21 1.09 16.19
CA PHE A 358 0.22 0.27 15.49
C PHE A 358 -0.16 -0.98 16.29
N LYS A 359 0.84 -1.72 16.77
CA LYS A 359 0.62 -2.94 17.56
C LYS A 359 -0.19 -2.63 18.82
N LYS A 360 0.19 -1.59 19.57
CA LYS A 360 -0.50 -1.18 20.78
C LYS A 360 -1.96 -0.80 20.52
N GLU A 361 -2.23 -0.03 19.47
CA GLU A 361 -3.59 0.38 19.11
C GLU A 361 -4.45 -0.81 18.68
N MET A 362 -3.91 -1.72 17.86
CA MET A 362 -4.63 -2.93 17.43
C MET A 362 -4.92 -3.87 18.61
N GLU A 363 -3.91 -4.13 19.44
CA GLU A 363 -4.08 -4.99 20.62
C GLU A 363 -5.11 -4.42 21.60
N THR A 364 -5.03 -3.12 21.89
CA THR A 364 -5.99 -2.42 22.77
C THR A 364 -7.39 -2.47 22.17
N PHE A 365 -7.51 -2.27 20.85
CA PHE A 365 -8.80 -2.32 20.17
C PHE A 365 -9.44 -3.70 20.27
N ILE A 366 -8.70 -4.76 19.98
CA ILE A 366 -9.23 -6.13 20.07
C ILE A 366 -9.58 -6.49 21.50
N LYS A 367 -8.71 -6.23 22.50
CA LYS A 367 -9.00 -6.52 23.91
C LYS A 367 -10.24 -5.81 24.45
N LYS A 368 -10.58 -4.66 23.92
CA LYS A 368 -11.76 -3.89 24.34
C LYS A 368 -13.08 -4.48 23.83
N HIS A 369 -13.05 -5.18 22.68
CA HIS A 369 -14.27 -5.58 21.96
C HIS A 369 -14.45 -7.09 21.86
N ALA A 370 -13.42 -7.89 22.23
CA ALA A 370 -13.47 -9.36 22.28
C ALA A 370 -14.08 -9.92 23.55
#